data_0d49d294bb65236be928af04a98eb8e0
#
_entry.id   0d49d294bb65236be928af04a98eb8e0
#
_cell.length_a   1.000
_cell.length_b   1.000
_cell.length_c   1.000
_cell.angle_alpha   90.00
_cell.angle_beta   90.00
_cell.angle_gamma   90.00
#
_symmetry.space_group_name_H-M   'P 1'
#
loop_
_entity.id
_entity.type
_entity.pdbx_description
1 polymer ?
#
loop_
_entity_poly.entity_id
_entity_poly.type
_entity_poly.pdbx_seq_one_letter_code
_entity_poly.pdbx_strand_id
1 'polypeptide(L)'
;MLTVENLNKKYVSHGSVTSALVDINLRIEEGEFVCLLGPSGCGKSTLLKIIAGLIPATSGRITINGKPVSGPGPERAVVFQDYALFPWMTVRDNVEFGLEARRLPLAQRREVSSRLLKVVGLSDFAERFPHQLSGGMKQRVSIARALAVDPSLLLMDEPFGALDAQTRHLLQDELLRVWREYRKTVVFVTHSIEEAIYLSDRIVVMTARPGRVKQIVVVPEARPRDMASVDMNQRQREVRAVLSEEIARAAALEEADLMAGA
;
A
#
# COMPACT_ATOMS: atom_id res chain seq x y z
N MET A 1 -5.78 -15.73 -3.38
CA MET A 1 -4.98 -15.38 -2.20
C MET A 1 -5.76 -14.47 -1.23
N LEU A 2 -6.11 -13.23 -1.58
CA LEU A 2 -6.97 -12.33 -0.78
C LEU A 2 -8.38 -12.27 -1.38
N THR A 3 -9.43 -12.45 -0.56
CA THR A 3 -10.82 -12.27 -0.96
C THR A 3 -11.52 -11.32 0.01
N VAL A 4 -12.21 -10.32 -0.53
CA VAL A 4 -13.04 -9.35 0.18
C VAL A 4 -14.47 -9.50 -0.34
N GLU A 5 -15.45 -9.73 0.54
CA GLU A 5 -16.84 -10.02 0.17
C GLU A 5 -17.79 -9.12 0.93
N ASN A 6 -18.61 -8.36 0.19
CA ASN A 6 -19.67 -7.47 0.68
C ASN A 6 -19.21 -6.59 1.85
N LEU A 7 -17.96 -6.11 1.79
CA LEU A 7 -17.33 -5.39 2.88
C LEU A 7 -17.89 -3.97 3.02
N ASN A 8 -18.31 -3.64 4.23
CA ASN A 8 -18.78 -2.32 4.57
C ASN A 8 -18.04 -1.76 5.78
N LYS A 9 -17.82 -0.44 5.79
CA LYS A 9 -17.26 0.27 6.93
C LYS A 9 -18.01 1.55 7.19
N LYS A 10 -18.55 1.66 8.39
CA LYS A 10 -19.17 2.88 8.91
C LYS A 10 -18.39 3.38 10.13
N TYR A 11 -18.23 4.67 10.22
CA TYR A 11 -17.73 5.35 11.43
C TYR A 11 -18.89 6.07 12.11
N VAL A 12 -18.94 5.99 13.43
CA VAL A 12 -19.93 6.69 14.26
C VAL A 12 -19.15 7.73 15.08
N SER A 13 -19.49 8.99 14.93
CA SER A 13 -18.88 10.08 15.68
C SER A 13 -19.94 11.12 16.05
N HIS A 14 -20.04 11.47 17.33
CA HIS A 14 -20.96 12.48 17.86
C HIS A 14 -22.42 12.36 17.33
N GLY A 15 -22.92 11.12 17.23
CA GLY A 15 -24.29 10.84 16.75
C GLY A 15 -24.46 10.83 15.22
N SER A 16 -23.43 11.19 14.45
CA SER A 16 -23.43 11.08 12.99
C SER A 16 -22.83 9.73 12.54
N VAL A 17 -23.39 9.18 11.46
CA VAL A 17 -22.89 7.92 10.84
C VAL A 17 -22.33 8.24 9.46
N THR A 18 -21.04 8.05 9.29
CA THR A 18 -20.37 8.23 8.00
C THR A 18 -20.03 6.87 7.39
N SER A 19 -20.57 6.58 6.21
CA SER A 19 -20.19 5.38 5.44
C SER A 19 -18.88 5.64 4.70
N ALA A 20 -17.82 4.97 5.11
CA ALA A 20 -16.52 5.08 4.46
C ALA A 20 -16.38 4.12 3.29
N LEU A 21 -16.83 2.87 3.45
CA LEU A 21 -16.81 1.83 2.42
C LEU A 21 -18.19 1.17 2.32
N VAL A 22 -18.62 0.88 1.09
CA VAL A 22 -19.92 0.24 0.84
C VAL A 22 -19.76 -0.82 -0.23
N ASP A 23 -20.10 -2.06 0.13
CA ASP A 23 -20.17 -3.22 -0.75
C ASP A 23 -18.88 -3.44 -1.57
N ILE A 24 -17.74 -3.47 -0.88
CA ILE A 24 -16.46 -3.77 -1.52
C ILE A 24 -16.37 -5.28 -1.76
N ASN A 25 -16.22 -5.63 -3.03
CA ASN A 25 -15.99 -6.98 -3.49
C ASN A 25 -14.69 -6.99 -4.32
N LEU A 26 -13.68 -7.76 -3.87
CA LEU A 26 -12.36 -7.77 -4.50
C LEU A 26 -11.69 -9.13 -4.29
N ARG A 27 -11.10 -9.65 -5.35
CA ARG A 27 -10.25 -10.84 -5.31
C ARG A 27 -8.88 -10.51 -5.88
N ILE A 28 -7.83 -10.89 -5.16
CA ILE A 28 -6.43 -10.71 -5.53
C ILE A 28 -5.75 -12.07 -5.49
N GLU A 29 -5.08 -12.43 -6.57
CA GLU A 29 -4.39 -13.70 -6.69
C GLU A 29 -3.00 -13.65 -6.05
N GLU A 30 -2.39 -14.81 -5.86
CA GLU A 30 -1.04 -14.90 -5.32
C GLU A 30 -0.01 -14.31 -6.28
N GLY A 31 0.92 -13.52 -5.75
CA GLY A 31 1.97 -12.85 -6.53
C GLY A 31 1.49 -11.65 -7.34
N GLU A 32 0.21 -11.30 -7.29
CA GLU A 32 -0.35 -10.17 -8.03
C GLU A 32 0.01 -8.84 -7.35
N PHE A 33 0.30 -7.82 -8.16
CA PHE A 33 0.49 -6.44 -7.72
C PHE A 33 -0.76 -5.62 -8.08
N VAL A 34 -1.58 -5.28 -7.08
CA VAL A 34 -2.83 -4.53 -7.26
C VAL A 34 -2.72 -3.14 -6.68
N CYS A 35 -3.05 -2.11 -7.47
CA CYS A 35 -3.17 -0.74 -6.99
C CYS A 35 -4.62 -0.40 -6.66
N LEU A 36 -4.83 0.24 -5.50
CA LEU A 36 -6.07 0.94 -5.16
C LEU A 36 -5.90 2.41 -5.50
N LEU A 37 -6.64 2.91 -6.48
CA LEU A 37 -6.58 4.27 -6.99
C LEU A 37 -7.90 5.00 -6.73
N GLY A 38 -7.87 6.26 -6.35
CA GLY A 38 -9.06 7.07 -6.14
C GLY A 38 -8.76 8.41 -5.47
N PRO A 39 -9.73 9.33 -5.40
CA PRO A 39 -9.54 10.64 -4.76
C PRO A 39 -9.22 10.52 -3.27
N SER A 40 -8.75 11.61 -2.66
CA SER A 40 -8.56 11.68 -1.22
C SER A 40 -9.87 11.42 -0.48
N GLY A 41 -9.80 10.78 0.68
CA GLY A 41 -11.00 10.48 1.49
C GLY A 41 -11.93 9.40 0.96
N CYS A 42 -11.65 8.74 -0.18
CA CYS A 42 -12.52 7.70 -0.76
C CYS A 42 -12.44 6.34 -0.02
N GLY A 43 -11.61 6.19 0.99
CA GLY A 43 -11.55 4.98 1.82
C GLY A 43 -10.45 3.98 1.50
N LYS A 44 -9.47 4.28 0.62
CA LYS A 44 -8.34 3.40 0.28
C LYS A 44 -7.56 2.92 1.50
N SER A 45 -7.08 3.87 2.32
CA SER A 45 -6.36 3.55 3.56
C SER A 45 -7.26 2.85 4.59
N THR A 46 -8.56 3.12 4.60
CA THR A 46 -9.53 2.39 5.43
C THR A 46 -9.60 0.93 5.00
N LEU A 47 -9.75 0.66 3.70
CA LEU A 47 -9.76 -0.70 3.16
C LEU A 47 -8.45 -1.43 3.47
N LEU A 48 -7.31 -0.77 3.25
CA LEU A 48 -6.00 -1.33 3.56
C LEU A 48 -5.86 -1.67 5.05
N LYS A 49 -6.29 -0.77 5.96
CA LYS A 49 -6.26 -1.02 7.42
C LYS A 49 -7.17 -2.18 7.85
N ILE A 50 -8.32 -2.39 7.18
CA ILE A 50 -9.19 -3.53 7.45
C ILE A 50 -8.53 -4.82 6.94
N ILE A 51 -7.94 -4.82 5.74
CA ILE A 51 -7.17 -5.97 5.22
C ILE A 51 -5.99 -6.30 6.15
N ALA A 52 -5.32 -5.28 6.68
CA ALA A 52 -4.24 -5.46 7.66
C ALA A 52 -4.73 -6.05 9.01
N GLY A 53 -6.03 -5.99 9.28
CA GLY A 53 -6.61 -6.39 10.57
C GLY A 53 -6.41 -5.36 11.67
N LEU A 54 -6.03 -4.10 11.32
CA LEU A 54 -5.81 -3.01 12.27
C LEU A 54 -7.11 -2.38 12.76
N ILE A 55 -8.15 -2.40 11.93
CA ILE A 55 -9.50 -1.95 12.28
C ILE A 55 -10.53 -2.97 11.79
N PRO A 56 -11.63 -3.19 12.52
CA PRO A 56 -12.69 -4.12 12.09
C PRO A 56 -13.55 -3.51 10.97
N ALA A 57 -14.05 -4.37 10.09
CA ALA A 57 -15.17 -4.04 9.21
C ALA A 57 -16.47 -3.87 10.02
N THR A 58 -17.45 -3.14 9.47
CA THR A 58 -18.81 -3.09 10.06
C THR A 58 -19.62 -4.32 9.65
N SER A 59 -19.46 -4.77 8.42
CA SER A 59 -20.03 -6.02 7.90
C SER A 59 -19.24 -6.54 6.70
N GLY A 60 -19.53 -7.73 6.24
CA GLY A 60 -18.80 -8.40 5.19
C GLY A 60 -17.64 -9.25 5.74
N ARG A 61 -16.83 -9.81 4.84
CA ARG A 61 -15.78 -10.77 5.20
C ARG A 61 -14.50 -10.50 4.41
N ILE A 62 -13.37 -10.72 5.06
CA ILE A 62 -12.06 -10.80 4.40
C ILE A 62 -11.43 -12.15 4.73
N THR A 63 -10.87 -12.81 3.73
CA THR A 63 -10.06 -14.00 3.90
C THR A 63 -8.71 -13.86 3.19
N ILE A 64 -7.66 -14.41 3.79
CA ILE A 64 -6.34 -14.54 3.20
C ILE A 64 -5.96 -16.01 3.22
N ASN A 65 -5.66 -16.59 2.06
CA ASN A 65 -5.42 -18.02 1.88
C ASN A 65 -6.57 -18.88 2.50
N GLY A 66 -7.82 -18.42 2.33
CA GLY A 66 -9.02 -19.09 2.86
C GLY A 66 -9.25 -18.89 4.37
N LYS A 67 -8.35 -18.23 5.10
CA LYS A 67 -8.49 -17.99 6.54
C LYS A 67 -9.08 -16.61 6.79
N PRO A 68 -10.10 -16.47 7.67
CA PRO A 68 -10.67 -15.17 8.02
C PRO A 68 -9.66 -14.25 8.68
N VAL A 69 -9.73 -12.95 8.35
CA VAL A 69 -8.97 -11.90 9.02
C VAL A 69 -9.71 -11.45 10.28
N SER A 70 -9.18 -11.79 11.45
CA SER A 70 -9.73 -11.39 12.76
C SER A 70 -8.91 -10.34 13.50
N GLY A 71 -7.71 -10.03 13.02
CA GLY A 71 -6.78 -9.07 13.62
C GLY A 71 -5.46 -9.03 12.85
N PRO A 72 -4.43 -8.32 13.32
CA PRO A 72 -3.09 -8.36 12.74
C PRO A 72 -2.54 -9.78 12.70
N GLY A 73 -1.78 -10.11 11.64
CA GLY A 73 -1.23 -11.46 11.47
C GLY A 73 0.13 -11.44 10.76
N PRO A 74 0.95 -12.48 11.01
CA PRO A 74 2.31 -12.55 10.49
C PRO A 74 2.40 -12.77 8.97
N GLU A 75 1.29 -13.17 8.34
CA GLU A 75 1.19 -13.34 6.89
C GLU A 75 1.06 -12.01 6.14
N ARG A 76 0.93 -10.90 6.87
CA ARG A 76 0.78 -9.54 6.33
C ARG A 76 1.82 -8.60 6.92
N ALA A 77 2.34 -7.70 6.10
CA ALA A 77 3.14 -6.58 6.56
C ALA A 77 2.62 -5.28 5.95
N VAL A 78 2.74 -4.19 6.70
CA VAL A 78 2.27 -2.86 6.29
C VAL A 78 3.47 -1.92 6.18
N VAL A 79 3.54 -1.22 5.05
CA VAL A 79 4.43 -0.07 4.82
C VAL A 79 3.55 1.18 4.87
N PHE A 80 3.77 2.02 5.89
CA PHE A 80 3.00 3.25 6.11
C PHE A 80 3.61 4.44 5.37
N GLN A 81 2.81 5.46 5.13
CA GLN A 81 3.21 6.70 4.47
C GLN A 81 4.29 7.47 5.24
N ASP A 82 4.23 7.47 6.57
CA ASP A 82 5.16 8.12 7.50
C ASP A 82 6.37 7.23 7.88
N TYR A 83 6.61 6.15 7.11
CA TYR A 83 7.64 5.13 7.34
C TYR A 83 7.49 4.33 8.63
N ALA A 84 6.93 4.88 9.68
CA ALA A 84 6.71 4.30 11.00
C ALA A 84 7.96 3.57 11.56
N LEU A 85 9.16 4.13 11.35
CA LEU A 85 10.40 3.60 11.91
C LEU A 85 10.49 3.95 13.39
N PHE A 86 11.04 3.02 14.17
CA PHE A 86 11.34 3.25 15.58
C PHE A 86 12.56 4.18 15.70
N PRO A 87 12.40 5.44 16.15
CA PRO A 87 13.47 6.43 16.12
C PRO A 87 14.64 6.14 17.06
N TRP A 88 14.43 5.29 18.08
CA TRP A 88 15.43 4.85 19.04
C TRP A 88 16.16 3.56 18.64
N MET A 89 15.82 2.95 17.52
CA MET A 89 16.43 1.75 16.96
C MET A 89 17.31 2.10 15.78
N THR A 90 18.39 1.37 15.57
CA THR A 90 19.22 1.47 14.37
C THR A 90 18.42 0.98 13.13
N VAL A 91 18.95 1.22 11.94
CA VAL A 91 18.40 0.68 10.68
C VAL A 91 18.29 -0.84 10.75
N ARG A 92 19.33 -1.50 11.22
CA ARG A 92 19.37 -2.96 11.41
C ARG A 92 18.31 -3.43 12.39
N ASP A 93 18.24 -2.80 13.56
CA ASP A 93 17.29 -3.18 14.60
C ASP A 93 15.83 -2.97 14.14
N ASN A 94 15.57 -1.90 13.38
CA ASN A 94 14.27 -1.70 12.73
C ASN A 94 13.90 -2.88 11.82
N VAL A 95 14.84 -3.37 10.99
CA VAL A 95 14.60 -4.52 10.10
C VAL A 95 14.43 -5.81 10.91
N GLU A 96 15.19 -5.99 11.98
CA GLU A 96 15.16 -7.18 12.82
C GLU A 96 13.97 -7.24 13.78
N PHE A 97 13.27 -6.13 14.03
CA PHE A 97 12.21 -6.03 15.04
C PHE A 97 11.15 -7.14 14.95
N GLY A 98 10.62 -7.40 13.76
CA GLY A 98 9.61 -8.45 13.56
C GLY A 98 10.18 -9.87 13.73
N LEU A 99 11.47 -10.07 13.41
CA LEU A 99 12.16 -11.33 13.60
C LEU A 99 12.42 -11.61 15.09
N GLU A 100 12.73 -10.56 15.84
CA GLU A 100 12.89 -10.64 17.29
C GLU A 100 11.57 -10.99 17.99
N ALA A 101 10.48 -10.35 17.59
CA ALA A 101 9.14 -10.67 18.08
C ALA A 101 8.76 -12.14 17.83
N ARG A 102 9.28 -12.76 16.73
CA ARG A 102 9.16 -14.19 16.43
C ARG A 102 10.18 -15.07 17.18
N ARG A 103 11.02 -14.49 18.03
CA ARG A 103 12.07 -15.18 18.81
C ARG A 103 13.10 -15.93 17.96
N LEU A 104 13.41 -15.42 16.75
CA LEU A 104 14.49 -16.00 15.96
C LEU A 104 15.84 -15.78 16.64
N PRO A 105 16.76 -16.76 16.56
CA PRO A 105 18.14 -16.61 17.06
C PRO A 105 18.87 -15.42 16.43
N LEU A 106 19.71 -14.73 17.20
CA LEU A 106 20.43 -13.53 16.76
C LEU A 106 21.19 -13.73 15.43
N ALA A 107 21.84 -14.88 15.26
CA ALA A 107 22.58 -15.19 14.02
C ALA A 107 21.65 -15.18 12.80
N GLN A 108 20.47 -15.79 12.89
CA GLN A 108 19.48 -15.80 11.80
C GLN A 108 18.91 -14.40 11.53
N ARG A 109 18.63 -13.61 12.58
CA ARG A 109 18.18 -12.22 12.43
C ARG A 109 19.23 -11.41 11.66
N ARG A 110 20.51 -11.51 12.04
CA ARG A 110 21.63 -10.82 11.39
C ARG A 110 21.81 -11.22 9.93
N GLU A 111 21.64 -12.49 9.62
CA GLU A 111 21.69 -12.99 8.24
C GLU A 111 20.59 -12.37 7.38
N VAL A 112 19.32 -12.43 7.86
CA VAL A 112 18.15 -11.87 7.14
C VAL A 112 18.30 -10.37 6.98
N SER A 113 18.61 -9.63 8.05
CA SER A 113 18.74 -8.17 8.00
C SER A 113 19.87 -7.73 7.07
N SER A 114 21.04 -8.38 7.12
CA SER A 114 22.17 -8.07 6.23
C SER A 114 21.86 -8.31 4.76
N ARG A 115 21.17 -9.42 4.44
CA ARG A 115 20.71 -9.71 3.08
C ARG A 115 19.74 -8.63 2.58
N LEU A 116 18.71 -8.28 3.37
CA LEU A 116 17.71 -7.29 2.99
C LEU A 116 18.30 -5.88 2.88
N LEU A 117 19.17 -5.48 3.80
CA LEU A 117 19.87 -4.19 3.72
C LEU A 117 20.75 -4.10 2.46
N LYS A 118 21.39 -5.20 2.05
CA LYS A 118 22.10 -5.26 0.77
C LYS A 118 21.15 -5.11 -0.42
N VAL A 119 19.99 -5.77 -0.39
CA VAL A 119 18.97 -5.68 -1.45
C VAL A 119 18.48 -4.26 -1.63
N VAL A 120 18.25 -3.51 -0.54
CA VAL A 120 17.78 -2.11 -0.61
C VAL A 120 18.92 -1.09 -0.64
N GLY A 121 20.18 -1.51 -0.81
CA GLY A 121 21.35 -0.64 -0.94
C GLY A 121 21.68 0.17 0.31
N LEU A 122 21.46 -0.37 1.51
CA LEU A 122 21.67 0.31 2.80
C LEU A 122 22.63 -0.44 3.74
N SER A 123 23.51 -1.33 3.23
CA SER A 123 24.46 -2.08 4.05
C SER A 123 25.34 -1.17 4.92
N ASP A 124 25.85 -0.08 4.36
CA ASP A 124 26.76 0.85 5.05
C ASP A 124 26.04 1.76 6.08
N PHE A 125 24.71 1.72 6.09
CA PHE A 125 23.87 2.49 6.99
C PHE A 125 23.23 1.65 8.11
N ALA A 126 23.61 0.39 8.23
CA ALA A 126 23.00 -0.58 9.15
C ALA A 126 22.96 -0.10 10.60
N GLU A 127 24.02 0.57 11.06
CA GLU A 127 24.20 1.07 12.44
C GLU A 127 23.72 2.53 12.61
N ARG A 128 23.16 3.17 11.57
CA ARG A 128 22.61 4.52 11.64
C ARG A 128 21.20 4.50 12.22
N PHE A 129 20.80 5.65 12.80
CA PHE A 129 19.44 5.88 13.30
C PHE A 129 18.57 6.57 12.25
N PRO A 130 17.23 6.45 12.32
CA PRO A 130 16.31 7.05 11.35
C PRO A 130 16.50 8.56 11.12
N HIS A 131 16.85 9.33 12.15
CA HIS A 131 17.09 10.78 12.01
C HIS A 131 18.31 11.13 11.16
N GLN A 132 19.21 10.16 10.90
CA GLN A 132 20.41 10.32 10.08
C GLN A 132 20.17 9.96 8.61
N LEU A 133 18.94 9.59 8.22
CA LEU A 133 18.59 9.11 6.90
C LEU A 133 17.76 10.11 6.10
N SER A 134 17.92 10.12 4.77
CA SER A 134 16.99 10.80 3.87
C SER A 134 15.61 10.12 3.85
N GLY A 135 14.58 10.81 3.32
CA GLY A 135 13.24 10.25 3.18
C GLY A 135 13.23 8.93 2.38
N GLY A 136 13.93 8.90 1.24
CA GLY A 136 14.05 7.70 0.42
C GLY A 136 14.79 6.55 1.12
N MET A 137 15.80 6.84 1.94
CA MET A 137 16.47 5.82 2.76
C MET A 137 15.52 5.26 3.84
N LYS A 138 14.76 6.11 4.53
CA LYS A 138 13.74 5.68 5.50
C LYS A 138 12.70 4.77 4.86
N GLN A 139 12.27 5.10 3.64
CA GLN A 139 11.33 4.26 2.89
C GLN A 139 11.92 2.89 2.58
N ARG A 140 13.17 2.82 2.12
CA ARG A 140 13.85 1.55 1.88
C ARG A 140 14.00 0.69 3.13
N VAL A 141 14.29 1.30 4.29
CA VAL A 141 14.30 0.60 5.59
C VAL A 141 12.92 0.06 5.94
N SER A 142 11.85 0.84 5.73
CA SER A 142 10.47 0.40 5.98
C SER A 142 10.07 -0.79 5.10
N ILE A 143 10.46 -0.80 3.84
CA ILE A 143 10.25 -1.94 2.92
C ILE A 143 11.05 -3.16 3.40
N ALA A 144 12.34 -2.99 3.72
CA ALA A 144 13.17 -4.09 4.23
C ALA A 144 12.61 -4.70 5.53
N ARG A 145 12.15 -3.86 6.46
CA ARG A 145 11.48 -4.30 7.69
C ARG A 145 10.23 -5.12 7.40
N ALA A 146 9.40 -4.65 6.46
CA ALA A 146 8.18 -5.36 6.07
C ALA A 146 8.49 -6.72 5.43
N LEU A 147 9.53 -6.81 4.60
CA LEU A 147 9.96 -8.05 3.95
C LEU A 147 10.66 -9.03 4.91
N ALA A 148 11.30 -8.53 5.97
CA ALA A 148 12.05 -9.37 6.90
C ALA A 148 11.20 -10.48 7.53
N VAL A 149 9.94 -10.21 7.80
CA VAL A 149 9.01 -11.18 8.37
C VAL A 149 8.45 -12.16 7.33
N ASP A 150 8.91 -12.12 6.10
CA ASP A 150 8.50 -12.99 5.00
C ASP A 150 6.96 -13.08 4.85
N PRO A 151 6.26 -11.94 4.67
CA PRO A 151 4.81 -11.93 4.55
C PRO A 151 4.37 -12.52 3.20
N SER A 152 3.20 -13.13 3.13
CA SER A 152 2.56 -13.50 1.86
C SER A 152 1.85 -12.32 1.20
N LEU A 153 1.45 -11.31 1.99
CA LEU A 153 0.76 -10.10 1.55
C LEU A 153 1.46 -8.84 2.07
N LEU A 154 1.88 -7.98 1.14
CA LEU A 154 2.47 -6.68 1.44
C LEU A 154 1.43 -5.58 1.17
N LEU A 155 1.14 -4.78 2.17
CA LEU A 155 0.19 -3.68 2.14
C LEU A 155 0.97 -2.37 2.19
N MET A 156 0.76 -1.47 1.22
CA MET A 156 1.48 -0.21 1.12
C MET A 156 0.51 0.97 1.05
N ASP A 157 0.57 1.88 2.02
CA ASP A 157 -0.30 3.06 2.09
C ASP A 157 0.47 4.31 1.65
N GLU A 158 0.30 4.72 0.39
CA GLU A 158 0.96 5.88 -0.24
C GLU A 158 2.47 5.98 0.04
N PRO A 159 3.26 4.90 -0.17
CA PRO A 159 4.63 4.85 0.35
C PRO A 159 5.57 5.86 -0.29
N PHE A 160 5.21 6.47 -1.41
CA PHE A 160 6.04 7.44 -2.14
C PHE A 160 5.50 8.87 -2.10
N GLY A 161 4.42 9.12 -1.35
CA GLY A 161 3.72 10.41 -1.34
C GLY A 161 4.59 11.60 -0.88
N ALA A 162 5.52 11.37 0.04
CA ALA A 162 6.38 12.42 0.61
C ALA A 162 7.72 12.64 -0.15
N LEU A 163 7.91 11.96 -1.30
CA LEU A 163 9.18 11.96 -2.03
C LEU A 163 9.13 12.88 -3.26
N ASP A 164 10.28 13.49 -3.59
CA ASP A 164 10.46 14.18 -4.87
C ASP A 164 10.36 13.21 -6.06
N ALA A 165 10.11 13.74 -7.26
CA ALA A 165 9.84 12.94 -8.45
C ALA A 165 10.99 12.00 -8.84
N GLN A 166 12.25 12.44 -8.71
CA GLN A 166 13.42 11.64 -9.08
C GLN A 166 13.63 10.49 -8.10
N THR A 167 13.60 10.77 -6.79
CA THR A 167 13.69 9.76 -5.74
C THR A 167 12.56 8.75 -5.83
N ARG A 168 11.35 9.21 -6.14
CA ARG A 168 10.16 8.35 -6.32
C ARG A 168 10.37 7.34 -7.44
N HIS A 169 10.83 7.76 -8.62
CA HIS A 169 11.10 6.87 -9.75
C HIS A 169 12.13 5.79 -9.40
N LEU A 170 13.24 6.19 -8.79
CA LEU A 170 14.28 5.24 -8.35
C LEU A 170 13.73 4.20 -7.37
N LEU A 171 12.84 4.60 -6.46
CA LEU A 171 12.26 3.68 -5.48
C LEU A 171 11.16 2.78 -6.06
N GLN A 172 10.46 3.23 -7.09
CA GLN A 172 9.53 2.40 -7.85
C GLN A 172 10.26 1.27 -8.58
N ASP A 173 11.38 1.57 -9.24
CA ASP A 173 12.23 0.58 -9.88
C ASP A 173 12.77 -0.42 -8.86
N GLU A 174 13.24 0.08 -7.73
CA GLU A 174 13.74 -0.75 -6.62
C GLU A 174 12.64 -1.67 -6.07
N LEU A 175 11.43 -1.13 -5.87
CA LEU A 175 10.28 -1.92 -5.42
C LEU A 175 9.93 -3.03 -6.43
N LEU A 176 9.93 -2.73 -7.73
CA LEU A 176 9.68 -3.72 -8.78
C LEU A 176 10.79 -4.80 -8.81
N ARG A 177 12.04 -4.41 -8.58
CA ARG A 177 13.18 -5.35 -8.48
C ARG A 177 12.97 -6.30 -7.31
N VAL A 178 12.69 -5.77 -6.13
CA VAL A 178 12.39 -6.53 -4.92
C VAL A 178 11.15 -7.43 -5.12
N TRP A 179 10.09 -6.88 -5.69
CA TRP A 179 8.86 -7.66 -5.95
C TRP A 179 9.12 -8.85 -6.90
N ARG A 180 9.92 -8.67 -7.96
CA ARG A 180 10.30 -9.77 -8.87
C ARG A 180 11.08 -10.87 -8.17
N GLU A 181 11.96 -10.50 -7.25
CA GLU A 181 12.81 -11.44 -6.49
C GLU A 181 11.97 -12.26 -5.49
N TYR A 182 11.08 -11.60 -4.74
CA TYR A 182 10.34 -12.23 -3.65
C TYR A 182 8.93 -12.71 -4.03
N ARG A 183 8.41 -12.30 -5.18
CA ARG A 183 7.09 -12.70 -5.71
C ARG A 183 5.94 -12.58 -4.69
N LYS A 184 5.94 -11.51 -3.89
CA LYS A 184 4.90 -11.25 -2.89
C LYS A 184 3.64 -10.70 -3.55
N THR A 185 2.47 -11.02 -2.98
CA THR A 185 1.23 -10.32 -3.32
C THR A 185 1.28 -8.91 -2.73
N VAL A 186 0.92 -7.90 -3.52
CA VAL A 186 0.99 -6.49 -3.12
C VAL A 186 -0.36 -5.82 -3.29
N VAL A 187 -0.81 -5.10 -2.24
CA VAL A 187 -1.89 -4.11 -2.32
C VAL A 187 -1.27 -2.74 -2.07
N PHE A 188 -1.28 -1.91 -3.08
CA PHE A 188 -0.62 -0.62 -3.11
C PHE A 188 -1.66 0.50 -3.21
N VAL A 189 -1.70 1.39 -2.25
CA VAL A 189 -2.56 2.58 -2.27
C VAL A 189 -1.80 3.74 -2.85
N THR A 190 -2.39 4.42 -3.82
CA THR A 190 -1.87 5.66 -4.39
C THR A 190 -3.00 6.57 -4.90
N HIS A 191 -2.70 7.84 -5.09
CA HIS A 191 -3.53 8.79 -5.84
C HIS A 191 -2.91 9.14 -7.21
N SER A 192 -1.73 8.60 -7.53
CA SER A 192 -1.04 8.82 -8.81
C SER A 192 -1.41 7.77 -9.84
N ILE A 193 -1.96 8.22 -10.98
CA ILE A 193 -2.26 7.36 -12.14
C ILE A 193 -0.99 6.72 -12.69
N GLU A 194 0.10 7.50 -12.75
CA GLU A 194 1.40 7.04 -13.27
C GLU A 194 1.96 5.91 -12.41
N GLU A 195 1.95 6.06 -11.08
CA GLU A 195 2.38 4.99 -10.15
C GLU A 195 1.54 3.72 -10.33
N ALA A 196 0.21 3.88 -10.37
CA ALA A 196 -0.69 2.76 -10.52
C ALA A 196 -0.42 1.98 -11.81
N ILE A 197 -0.25 2.68 -12.93
CA ILE A 197 0.07 2.06 -14.23
C ILE A 197 1.48 1.47 -14.21
N TYR A 198 2.47 2.18 -13.67
CA TYR A 198 3.86 1.71 -13.69
C TYR A 198 4.05 0.42 -12.90
N LEU A 199 3.39 0.30 -11.74
CA LEU A 199 3.65 -0.75 -10.76
C LEU A 199 2.72 -1.97 -10.87
N SER A 200 1.43 -1.78 -11.22
CA SER A 200 0.44 -2.83 -10.98
C SER A 200 0.13 -3.75 -12.17
N ASP A 201 -0.40 -4.92 -11.89
CA ASP A 201 -1.05 -5.80 -12.86
C ASP A 201 -2.50 -5.39 -13.07
N ARG A 202 -3.14 -4.87 -11.99
CA ARG A 202 -4.51 -4.38 -12.00
C ARG A 202 -4.64 -3.12 -11.16
N ILE A 203 -5.48 -2.19 -11.63
CA ILE A 203 -5.84 -0.97 -10.93
C ILE A 203 -7.31 -1.06 -10.54
N VAL A 204 -7.58 -1.02 -9.24
CA VAL A 204 -8.93 -0.91 -8.69
C VAL A 204 -9.24 0.56 -8.47
N VAL A 205 -10.06 1.14 -9.35
CA VAL A 205 -10.50 2.53 -9.23
C VAL A 205 -11.67 2.60 -8.27
N MET A 206 -11.55 3.43 -7.24
CA MET A 206 -12.57 3.62 -6.21
C MET A 206 -13.37 4.90 -6.44
N THR A 207 -14.67 4.84 -6.13
CA THR A 207 -15.55 6.05 -6.15
C THR A 207 -15.15 7.02 -5.04
N ALA A 208 -15.55 8.30 -5.20
CA ALA A 208 -15.60 9.24 -4.09
C ALA A 208 -16.51 8.70 -2.94
N ARG A 209 -16.40 9.34 -1.75
CA ARG A 209 -17.14 8.89 -0.55
C ARG A 209 -18.65 8.76 -0.79
N PRO A 210 -19.27 7.60 -0.41
CA PRO A 210 -18.68 6.40 0.14
C PRO A 210 -17.90 5.59 -0.90
N GLY A 211 -16.72 5.04 -0.49
CA GLY A 211 -15.88 4.25 -1.37
C GLY A 211 -16.54 2.94 -1.82
N ARG A 212 -16.57 2.74 -3.13
CA ARG A 212 -16.99 1.51 -3.83
C ARG A 212 -15.95 1.17 -4.89
N VAL A 213 -15.92 -0.05 -5.35
CA VAL A 213 -15.16 -0.39 -6.57
C VAL A 213 -15.94 0.15 -7.77
N LYS A 214 -15.39 1.16 -8.46
CA LYS A 214 -15.99 1.71 -9.68
C LYS A 214 -15.66 0.86 -10.90
N GLN A 215 -14.38 0.56 -11.06
CA GLN A 215 -13.88 -0.21 -12.20
C GLN A 215 -12.55 -0.87 -11.83
N ILE A 216 -12.29 -2.01 -12.47
CA ILE A 216 -10.99 -2.67 -12.42
C ILE A 216 -10.38 -2.58 -13.82
N VAL A 217 -9.20 -1.96 -13.91
CA VAL A 217 -8.43 -1.82 -15.16
C VAL A 217 -7.25 -2.79 -15.11
N VAL A 218 -7.14 -3.65 -16.10
CA VAL A 218 -6.01 -4.57 -16.26
C VAL A 218 -4.89 -3.86 -16.99
N VAL A 219 -3.64 -4.03 -16.55
CA VAL A 219 -2.43 -3.46 -17.15
C VAL A 219 -1.54 -4.63 -17.60
N PRO A 220 -1.78 -5.21 -18.78
CA PRO A 220 -1.16 -6.45 -19.22
C PRO A 220 0.29 -6.28 -19.70
N GLU A 221 0.71 -5.04 -19.92
CA GLU A 221 2.01 -4.73 -20.47
C GLU A 221 3.15 -5.13 -19.53
N ALA A 222 4.17 -5.78 -20.10
CA ALA A 222 5.31 -6.29 -19.33
C ALA A 222 6.12 -5.16 -18.67
N ARG A 223 6.71 -5.44 -17.52
CA ARG A 223 7.60 -4.52 -16.79
C ARG A 223 9.07 -4.80 -17.11
N PRO A 224 9.95 -3.78 -17.19
CA PRO A 224 9.69 -2.36 -16.95
C PRO A 224 8.86 -1.74 -18.06
N ARG A 225 7.94 -0.84 -17.72
CA ARG A 225 7.07 -0.14 -18.67
C ARG A 225 7.71 1.18 -19.08
N ASP A 226 7.72 1.44 -20.40
CA ASP A 226 8.10 2.75 -20.94
C ASP A 226 6.88 3.68 -20.90
N MET A 227 6.84 4.56 -19.89
CA MET A 227 5.73 5.48 -19.69
C MET A 227 5.57 6.52 -20.82
N ALA A 228 6.57 6.67 -21.72
CA ALA A 228 6.48 7.51 -22.89
C ALA A 228 5.86 6.79 -24.11
N SER A 229 5.68 5.48 -24.05
CA SER A 229 5.10 4.68 -25.14
C SER A 229 3.64 5.04 -25.40
N VAL A 230 3.18 4.76 -26.64
CA VAL A 230 1.79 5.01 -27.07
C VAL A 230 0.80 4.22 -26.22
N ASP A 231 1.11 2.96 -25.91
CA ASP A 231 0.24 2.08 -25.12
C ASP A 231 0.07 2.61 -23.71
N MET A 232 1.16 3.06 -23.06
CA MET A 232 1.07 3.63 -21.70
C MET A 232 0.33 4.96 -21.69
N ASN A 233 0.52 5.81 -22.70
CA ASN A 233 -0.25 7.05 -22.84
C ASN A 233 -1.76 6.78 -23.03
N GLN A 234 -2.12 5.76 -23.81
CA GLN A 234 -3.52 5.35 -23.97
C GLN A 234 -4.09 4.84 -22.64
N ARG A 235 -3.34 4.01 -21.91
CA ARG A 235 -3.74 3.50 -20.60
C ARG A 235 -3.93 4.62 -19.58
N GLN A 236 -3.06 5.63 -19.59
CA GLN A 236 -3.21 6.82 -18.73
C GLN A 236 -4.52 7.58 -19.04
N ARG A 237 -4.86 7.75 -20.34
CA ARG A 237 -6.12 8.39 -20.73
C ARG A 237 -7.34 7.61 -20.27
N GLU A 238 -7.32 6.29 -20.40
CA GLU A 238 -8.40 5.40 -19.95
C GLU A 238 -8.62 5.53 -18.44
N VAL A 239 -7.57 5.36 -17.64
CA VAL A 239 -7.65 5.46 -16.17
C VAL A 239 -8.06 6.87 -15.75
N ARG A 240 -7.52 7.92 -16.41
CA ARG A 240 -7.87 9.32 -16.15
C ARG A 240 -9.33 9.60 -16.43
N ALA A 241 -9.90 9.07 -17.51
CA ALA A 241 -11.31 9.24 -17.84
C ALA A 241 -12.23 8.67 -16.74
N VAL A 242 -11.89 7.48 -16.23
CA VAL A 242 -12.64 6.84 -15.13
C VAL A 242 -12.52 7.62 -13.82
N LEU A 243 -11.32 8.19 -13.55
CA LEU A 243 -11.04 8.86 -12.27
C LEU A 243 -11.54 10.31 -12.22
N SER A 244 -11.57 11.03 -13.37
CA SER A 244 -11.91 12.45 -13.41
C SER A 244 -13.32 12.77 -12.89
N GLU A 245 -14.30 11.92 -13.16
CA GLU A 245 -15.65 12.05 -12.60
C GLU A 245 -15.63 11.94 -11.06
N GLU A 246 -14.84 11.03 -10.52
CA GLU A 246 -14.76 10.83 -9.08
C GLU A 246 -13.97 11.94 -8.37
N ILE A 247 -12.98 12.53 -9.04
CA ILE A 247 -12.27 13.72 -8.52
C ILE A 247 -13.25 14.91 -8.45
N ALA A 248 -14.02 15.17 -9.52
CA ALA A 248 -15.02 16.24 -9.53
C ALA A 248 -16.08 16.03 -8.43
N ARG A 249 -16.54 14.78 -8.27
CA ARG A 249 -17.51 14.44 -7.22
C ARG A 249 -16.93 14.62 -5.81
N ALA A 250 -15.66 14.26 -5.59
CA ALA A 250 -15.00 14.45 -4.30
C ALA A 250 -14.89 15.93 -3.95
N ALA A 251 -14.50 16.80 -4.90
CA ALA A 251 -14.42 18.24 -4.71
C ALA A 251 -15.80 18.85 -4.34
N ALA A 252 -16.85 18.44 -5.04
CA ALA A 252 -18.21 18.91 -4.72
C ALA A 252 -18.69 18.48 -3.31
N LEU A 253 -18.29 17.29 -2.86
CA LEU A 253 -18.60 16.83 -1.49
C LEU A 253 -17.83 17.61 -0.44
N GLU A 254 -16.56 17.95 -0.68
CA GLU A 254 -15.76 18.77 0.23
C GLU A 254 -16.32 20.19 0.36
N GLU A 255 -16.75 20.82 -0.75
CA GLU A 255 -17.42 22.12 -0.73
C GLU A 255 -18.72 22.07 0.08
N ALA A 256 -19.53 21.03 -0.13
CA ALA A 256 -20.80 20.86 0.62
C ALA A 256 -20.55 20.67 2.13
N ASP A 257 -19.53 19.89 2.52
CA ASP A 257 -19.16 19.69 3.92
C ASP A 257 -18.69 21.00 4.59
N LEU A 258 -17.93 21.83 3.87
CA LEU A 258 -17.48 23.15 4.34
C LEU A 258 -18.66 24.12 4.57
N MET A 259 -19.64 24.12 3.66
CA MET A 259 -20.85 24.95 3.79
C MET A 259 -21.79 24.49 4.92
N ALA A 260 -21.82 23.19 5.20
CA ALA A 260 -22.66 22.62 6.27
C ALA A 260 -22.05 22.77 7.67
N GLY A 261 -20.76 23.03 7.77
CA GLY A 261 -20.01 23.21 9.03
C GLY A 261 -19.83 24.69 9.42
N ALA A 262 -20.21 25.62 8.56
CA ALA A 262 -20.23 27.07 8.82
C ALA A 262 -21.61 27.53 9.32
#